data_dae4a23f5009e1005a2ecbbc98e6f9fe
#
_entry.id   dae4a23f5009e1005a2ecbbc98e6f9fe
#
_cell.length_a   1.000
_cell.length_b   1.000
_cell.length_c   1.000
_cell.angle_alpha   90.00
_cell.angle_beta   90.00
_cell.angle_gamma   90.00
#
_symmetry.space_group_name_H-M   'P 1'
#
loop_
_entity.id
_entity.type
_entity.pdbx_description
1 polymer ?
#
loop_
_entity_poly.entity_id
_entity_poly.type
_entity_poly.pdbx_seq_one_letter_code
_entity_poly.pdbx_strand_id
1 'polypeptide(L)'
;MTATPRMARYLEYSTQIYNIYLKYIAPEDIHVYSIDEVFLDVTQYLKTYGMTARELASRIATEILEKKGLTATAGIGTNLYLCKIAMDIVAKHMEPDDNGVRIAELDEISYRELLWDHRPLTDFWRVGGGYRKKLEAAGLYTMGDIARCSLGGEQDFYNEDFLYKM
;
A
#
# COMPACT_ATOMS: atom_id res chain seq x y z
N MET A 1 -26.45 -14.23 -2.33
CA MET A 1 -25.98 -15.63 -2.12
C MET A 1 -24.68 -15.56 -1.34
N THR A 2 -24.60 -16.16 -0.16
CA THR A 2 -23.37 -16.13 0.67
C THR A 2 -22.70 -17.49 0.57
N ALA A 3 -21.43 -17.54 0.16
CA ALA A 3 -20.66 -18.76 0.09
C ALA A 3 -19.88 -18.98 1.40
N THR A 4 -19.73 -20.22 1.83
CA THR A 4 -18.94 -20.57 3.00
C THR A 4 -17.44 -20.35 2.70
N PRO A 5 -16.69 -19.61 3.56
CA PRO A 5 -15.26 -19.43 3.40
C PRO A 5 -14.51 -20.77 3.41
N ARG A 6 -13.51 -20.93 2.52
CA ARG A 6 -12.68 -22.13 2.41
C ARG A 6 -11.21 -21.78 2.63
N MET A 7 -10.82 -21.55 3.88
CA MET A 7 -9.48 -21.07 4.25
C MET A 7 -8.34 -21.95 3.72
N ALA A 8 -8.50 -23.27 3.77
CA ALA A 8 -7.48 -24.18 3.21
C ALA A 8 -7.21 -23.92 1.72
N ARG A 9 -8.28 -23.65 0.94
CA ARG A 9 -8.14 -23.31 -0.47
C ARG A 9 -7.49 -21.93 -0.67
N TYR A 10 -7.81 -20.96 0.17
CA TYR A 10 -7.17 -19.63 0.08
C TYR A 10 -5.67 -19.71 0.37
N LEU A 11 -5.26 -20.50 1.39
CA LEU A 11 -3.85 -20.77 1.69
C LEU A 11 -3.13 -21.48 0.54
N GLU A 12 -3.78 -22.45 -0.09
CA GLU A 12 -3.24 -23.14 -1.28
C GLU A 12 -2.97 -22.14 -2.42
N TYR A 13 -3.93 -21.28 -2.74
CA TYR A 13 -3.75 -20.27 -3.78
C TYR A 13 -2.68 -19.25 -3.41
N SER A 14 -2.66 -18.78 -2.16
CA SER A 14 -1.62 -17.89 -1.64
C SER A 14 -0.23 -18.49 -1.82
N THR A 15 -0.04 -19.75 -1.45
CA THR A 15 1.23 -20.46 -1.63
C THR A 15 1.62 -20.58 -3.12
N GLN A 16 0.66 -20.85 -3.99
CA GLN A 16 0.91 -20.94 -5.44
C GLN A 16 1.31 -19.59 -6.03
N ILE A 17 0.72 -18.48 -5.55
CA ILE A 17 1.09 -17.11 -5.95
C ILE A 17 2.48 -16.76 -5.40
N TYR A 18 2.78 -17.11 -4.15
CA TYR A 18 4.10 -16.92 -3.56
C TYR A 18 5.20 -17.60 -4.41
N ASN A 19 4.94 -18.80 -4.94
CA ASN A 19 5.87 -19.48 -5.87
C ASN A 19 6.05 -18.74 -7.20
N ILE A 20 5.11 -17.85 -7.59
CA ILE A 20 5.31 -16.97 -8.74
C ILE A 20 6.29 -15.86 -8.36
N TYR A 21 6.14 -15.23 -7.19
CA TYR A 21 7.07 -14.21 -6.71
C TYR A 21 8.52 -14.72 -6.65
N LEU A 22 8.73 -15.95 -6.16
CA LEU A 22 10.05 -16.59 -6.07
C LEU A 22 10.79 -16.76 -7.41
N LYS A 23 10.11 -16.62 -8.55
CA LYS A 23 10.77 -16.63 -9.87
C LYS A 23 11.48 -15.32 -10.18
N TYR A 24 11.07 -14.24 -9.52
CA TYR A 24 11.52 -12.88 -9.77
C TYR A 24 12.36 -12.33 -8.63
N ILE A 25 12.02 -12.68 -7.40
CA ILE A 25 12.52 -12.06 -6.17
C ILE A 25 12.98 -13.16 -5.22
N ALA A 26 14.11 -12.98 -4.58
CA ALA A 26 14.63 -13.90 -3.56
C ALA A 26 13.74 -13.89 -2.30
N PRO A 27 13.65 -15.00 -1.56
CA PRO A 27 12.77 -15.11 -0.40
C PRO A 27 13.02 -14.06 0.68
N GLU A 28 14.28 -13.64 0.88
CA GLU A 28 14.71 -12.63 1.83
C GLU A 28 14.17 -11.23 1.54
N ASP A 29 13.82 -10.94 0.27
CA ASP A 29 13.28 -9.67 -0.18
C ASP A 29 11.75 -9.70 -0.33
N ILE A 30 11.12 -10.81 0.10
CA ILE A 30 9.67 -10.99 0.12
C ILE A 30 9.16 -10.99 1.56
N HIS A 31 8.38 -9.97 1.93
CA HIS A 31 7.71 -9.93 3.21
C HIS A 31 6.23 -10.28 3.06
N VAL A 32 5.83 -11.46 3.54
CA VAL A 32 4.42 -11.87 3.58
C VAL A 32 3.71 -11.10 4.68
N TYR A 33 2.83 -10.19 4.29
CA TYR A 33 2.07 -9.36 5.21
C TYR A 33 0.76 -10.04 5.66
N SER A 34 0.06 -10.67 4.72
CA SER A 34 -1.17 -11.43 4.98
C SER A 34 -1.31 -12.60 3.99
N ILE A 35 -2.43 -13.29 4.04
CA ILE A 35 -2.72 -14.42 3.13
C ILE A 35 -2.77 -14.00 1.65
N ASP A 36 -3.06 -12.73 1.38
CA ASP A 36 -3.30 -12.16 0.05
C ASP A 36 -2.45 -10.94 -0.27
N GLU A 37 -1.58 -10.53 0.65
CA GLU A 37 -0.72 -9.35 0.49
C GLU A 37 0.74 -9.66 0.82
N VAL A 38 1.64 -9.18 -0.04
CA VAL A 38 3.09 -9.25 0.14
C VAL A 38 3.72 -7.89 -0.14
N PHE A 39 4.85 -7.62 0.50
CA PHE A 39 5.77 -6.56 0.10
C PHE A 39 6.99 -7.19 -0.57
N LEU A 40 7.42 -6.61 -1.67
CA LEU A 40 8.58 -7.03 -2.44
C LEU A 40 9.59 -5.88 -2.48
N ASP A 41 10.79 -6.07 -1.94
CA ASP A 41 11.89 -5.14 -2.20
C ASP A 41 12.49 -5.45 -3.57
N VAL A 42 12.18 -4.59 -4.53
CA VAL A 42 12.64 -4.78 -5.93
C VAL A 42 13.87 -3.96 -6.28
N THR A 43 14.42 -3.20 -5.34
CA THR A 43 15.47 -2.21 -5.58
C THR A 43 16.67 -2.79 -6.36
N GLN A 44 17.17 -3.94 -5.95
CA GLN A 44 18.35 -4.56 -6.57
C GLN A 44 18.02 -5.28 -7.89
N TYR A 45 16.76 -5.64 -8.11
CA TYR A 45 16.33 -6.44 -9.24
C TYR A 45 16.08 -5.61 -10.51
N LEU A 46 15.72 -4.33 -10.37
CA LEU A 46 15.37 -3.46 -11.50
C LEU A 46 16.53 -3.34 -12.49
N LYS A 47 17.74 -3.16 -11.99
CA LYS A 47 18.94 -3.10 -12.84
C LYS A 47 19.21 -4.44 -13.53
N THR A 48 19.06 -5.53 -12.81
CA THR A 48 19.31 -6.89 -13.32
C THR A 48 18.33 -7.24 -14.44
N TYR A 49 17.07 -6.89 -14.28
CA TYR A 49 16.04 -7.15 -15.30
C TYR A 49 15.96 -6.07 -16.39
N GLY A 50 16.64 -4.91 -16.22
CA GLY A 50 16.51 -3.77 -17.13
C GLY A 50 15.09 -3.23 -17.20
N MET A 51 14.36 -3.27 -16.09
CA MET A 51 12.94 -2.88 -15.97
C MET A 51 12.75 -1.81 -14.92
N THR A 52 11.69 -1.01 -15.08
CA THR A 52 11.16 -0.17 -14.03
C THR A 52 10.37 -1.03 -13.00
N ALA A 53 10.12 -0.48 -11.82
CA ALA A 53 9.29 -1.16 -10.81
C ALA A 53 7.88 -1.44 -11.34
N ARG A 54 7.32 -0.52 -12.14
CA ARG A 54 6.01 -0.67 -12.78
C ARG A 54 5.98 -1.83 -13.78
N GLU A 55 7.00 -1.93 -14.63
CA GLU A 55 7.09 -3.02 -15.61
C GLU A 55 7.24 -4.38 -14.92
N LEU A 56 8.05 -4.46 -13.86
CA LEU A 56 8.20 -5.69 -13.08
C LEU A 56 6.91 -6.06 -12.36
N ALA A 57 6.24 -5.11 -11.71
CA ALA A 57 4.95 -5.33 -11.05
C ALA A 57 3.86 -5.78 -12.06
N SER A 58 3.78 -5.14 -13.21
CA SER A 58 2.86 -5.52 -14.29
C SER A 58 3.13 -6.94 -14.79
N ARG A 59 4.39 -7.29 -15.01
CA ARG A 59 4.79 -8.64 -15.44
C ARG A 59 4.40 -9.71 -14.43
N ILE A 60 4.63 -9.48 -13.15
CA ILE A 60 4.24 -10.41 -12.07
C ILE A 60 2.71 -10.55 -12.01
N ALA A 61 1.99 -9.43 -12.05
CA ALA A 61 0.53 -9.42 -12.00
C ALA A 61 -0.10 -10.14 -13.20
N THR A 62 0.46 -9.94 -14.41
CA THR A 62 0.02 -10.64 -15.62
C THR A 62 0.25 -12.15 -15.50
N GLU A 63 1.41 -12.60 -14.98
CA GLU A 63 1.67 -14.03 -14.77
C GLU A 63 0.70 -14.65 -13.75
N ILE A 64 0.33 -13.90 -12.70
CA ILE A 64 -0.69 -14.35 -11.74
C ILE A 64 -2.04 -14.52 -12.43
N LEU A 65 -2.45 -13.55 -13.24
CA LEU A 65 -3.71 -13.62 -13.99
C LEU A 65 -3.73 -14.83 -14.95
N GLU A 66 -2.68 -15.00 -15.75
CA GLU A 66 -2.59 -16.11 -16.71
C GLU A 66 -2.62 -17.47 -16.05
N LYS A 67 -1.91 -17.63 -14.92
CA LYS A 67 -1.76 -18.95 -14.26
C LYS A 67 -2.85 -19.26 -13.25
N LYS A 68 -3.47 -18.25 -12.66
CA LYS A 68 -4.43 -18.41 -11.55
C LYS A 68 -5.81 -17.86 -11.85
N GLY A 69 -5.96 -17.08 -12.92
CA GLY A 69 -7.21 -16.39 -13.24
C GLY A 69 -7.59 -15.32 -12.21
N LEU A 70 -6.61 -14.81 -11.45
CA LEU A 70 -6.80 -13.79 -10.42
C LEU A 70 -6.14 -12.48 -10.84
N THR A 71 -6.88 -11.39 -10.75
CA THR A 71 -6.32 -10.05 -10.93
C THR A 71 -5.56 -9.62 -9.68
N ALA A 72 -4.47 -8.89 -9.88
CA ALA A 72 -3.69 -8.31 -8.79
C ALA A 72 -3.72 -6.78 -8.88
N THR A 73 -3.62 -6.14 -7.70
CA THR A 73 -3.45 -4.69 -7.57
C THR A 73 -2.10 -4.45 -6.91
N ALA A 74 -1.31 -3.53 -7.42
CA ALA A 74 -0.01 -3.19 -6.88
C ALA A 74 0.12 -1.71 -6.53
N GLY A 75 0.81 -1.44 -5.43
CA GLY A 75 1.33 -0.13 -5.10
C GLY A 75 2.85 -0.13 -5.21
N ILE A 76 3.41 0.93 -5.70
CA ILE A 76 4.85 1.17 -5.77
C ILE A 76 5.15 2.41 -4.94
N GLY A 77 6.19 2.35 -4.13
CA GLY A 77 6.60 3.46 -3.29
C GLY A 77 8.08 3.41 -2.94
N THR A 78 8.65 4.55 -2.59
CA THR A 78 10.04 4.68 -2.15
C THR A 78 10.29 4.05 -0.77
N ASN A 79 9.21 3.72 -0.07
CA ASN A 79 9.22 2.97 1.20
C ASN A 79 7.93 2.15 1.35
N LEU A 80 7.93 1.29 2.36
CA LEU A 80 6.84 0.35 2.64
C LEU A 80 5.50 1.05 2.90
N TYR A 81 5.50 2.21 3.58
CA TYR A 81 4.28 2.96 3.85
C TYR A 81 3.68 3.52 2.56
N LEU A 82 4.48 4.21 1.73
CA LEU A 82 4.01 4.77 0.47
C LEU A 82 3.54 3.69 -0.51
N CYS A 83 4.25 2.56 -0.56
CA CYS A 83 3.84 1.39 -1.32
C CYS A 83 2.43 0.91 -0.91
N LYS A 84 2.18 0.76 0.41
CA LYS A 84 0.87 0.32 0.92
C LYS A 84 -0.23 1.34 0.63
N ILE A 85 0.04 2.64 0.82
CA ILE A 85 -0.92 3.72 0.55
C ILE A 85 -1.21 3.84 -0.95
N ALA A 86 -0.20 3.71 -1.81
CA ALA A 86 -0.40 3.68 -3.25
C ALA A 86 -1.37 2.56 -3.66
N MET A 87 -1.22 1.37 -3.08
CA MET A 87 -2.12 0.25 -3.36
C MET A 87 -3.54 0.51 -2.83
N ASP A 88 -3.67 0.87 -1.55
CA ASP A 88 -4.98 0.88 -0.89
C ASP A 88 -5.85 2.07 -1.29
N ILE A 89 -5.27 3.27 -1.43
CA ILE A 89 -6.03 4.50 -1.69
C ILE A 89 -6.08 4.82 -3.19
N VAL A 90 -4.99 4.57 -3.94
CA VAL A 90 -4.93 4.98 -5.34
C VAL A 90 -5.25 3.80 -6.26
N ALA A 91 -4.44 2.74 -6.25
CA ALA A 91 -4.56 1.65 -7.23
C ALA A 91 -5.90 0.93 -7.17
N LYS A 92 -6.46 0.68 -5.98
CA LYS A 92 -7.77 0.00 -5.83
C LYS A 92 -8.94 0.78 -6.45
N HIS A 93 -8.78 2.09 -6.65
CA HIS A 93 -9.81 2.98 -7.19
C HIS A 93 -9.56 3.41 -8.64
N MET A 94 -8.45 2.94 -9.25
CA MET A 94 -8.16 3.18 -10.65
C MET A 94 -8.91 2.21 -11.56
N GLU A 95 -9.17 2.64 -12.80
CA GLU A 95 -9.52 1.69 -13.85
C GLU A 95 -8.32 0.76 -14.14
N PRO A 96 -8.56 -0.52 -14.41
CA PRO A 96 -7.51 -1.45 -14.80
C PRO A 96 -6.93 -1.07 -16.16
N ASP A 97 -5.67 -1.41 -16.39
CA ASP A 97 -5.07 -1.35 -17.72
C ASP A 97 -5.63 -2.43 -18.66
N ASP A 98 -5.16 -2.46 -19.90
CA ASP A 98 -5.60 -3.42 -20.92
C ASP A 98 -5.38 -4.90 -20.51
N ASN A 99 -4.52 -5.15 -19.55
CA ASN A 99 -4.24 -6.47 -18.97
C ASN A 99 -5.06 -6.75 -17.69
N GLY A 100 -5.96 -5.86 -17.29
CA GLY A 100 -6.76 -5.99 -16.08
C GLY A 100 -5.98 -5.70 -14.79
N VAL A 101 -4.80 -5.09 -14.88
CA VAL A 101 -3.91 -4.79 -13.75
C VAL A 101 -4.09 -3.34 -13.29
N ARG A 102 -4.06 -3.11 -11.98
CA ARG A 102 -4.10 -1.79 -11.36
C ARG A 102 -2.80 -1.53 -10.63
N ILE A 103 -2.05 -0.53 -11.07
CA ILE A 103 -0.76 -0.16 -10.47
C ILE A 103 -0.72 1.34 -10.22
N ALA A 104 -0.54 1.73 -8.96
CA ALA A 104 -0.26 3.11 -8.56
C ALA A 104 1.16 3.24 -8.03
N GLU A 105 1.70 4.44 -8.16
CA GLU A 105 3.06 4.77 -7.72
C GLU A 105 3.04 6.09 -6.95
N LEU A 106 3.67 6.10 -5.77
CA LEU A 106 3.80 7.28 -4.92
C LEU A 106 5.24 7.43 -4.44
N ASP A 107 5.73 8.64 -4.56
CA ASP A 107 6.87 9.17 -3.79
C ASP A 107 6.37 10.18 -2.74
N GLU A 108 7.28 10.79 -2.00
CA GLU A 108 6.96 11.76 -0.96
C GLU A 108 6.27 13.02 -1.50
N ILE A 109 6.57 13.42 -2.73
CA ILE A 109 6.00 14.61 -3.36
C ILE A 109 4.59 14.31 -3.85
N SER A 110 4.42 13.29 -4.66
CA SER A 110 3.11 12.88 -5.17
C SER A 110 2.14 12.46 -4.06
N TYR A 111 2.65 11.86 -2.95
CA TYR A 111 1.86 11.61 -1.77
C TYR A 111 1.29 12.89 -1.18
N ARG A 112 2.11 13.96 -1.07
CA ARG A 112 1.65 15.26 -0.54
C ARG A 112 0.62 15.90 -1.47
N GLU A 113 0.90 15.90 -2.77
CA GLU A 113 0.04 16.52 -3.78
C GLU A 113 -1.32 15.83 -3.88
N LEU A 114 -1.35 14.50 -3.81
CA LEU A 114 -2.57 13.72 -4.08
C LEU A 114 -3.35 13.38 -2.81
N LEU A 115 -2.68 13.19 -1.67
CA LEU A 115 -3.29 12.54 -0.51
C LEU A 115 -3.26 13.35 0.79
N TRP A 116 -2.57 14.50 0.85
CA TRP A 116 -2.56 15.29 2.08
C TRP A 116 -3.94 15.80 2.50
N ASP A 117 -4.82 16.04 1.55
CA ASP A 117 -6.20 16.47 1.80
C ASP A 117 -7.23 15.34 1.73
N HIS A 118 -6.77 14.09 1.51
CA HIS A 118 -7.64 12.93 1.42
C HIS A 118 -8.36 12.64 2.74
N ARG A 119 -9.61 12.22 2.64
CA ARG A 119 -10.50 11.80 3.73
C ARG A 119 -11.28 10.54 3.35
N PRO A 120 -11.61 9.70 4.34
CA PRO A 120 -11.35 9.82 5.77
C PRO A 120 -9.92 9.37 6.15
N LEU A 121 -9.45 9.77 7.32
CA LEU A 121 -8.14 9.33 7.85
C LEU A 121 -8.03 7.80 8.00
N THR A 122 -9.14 7.10 8.15
CA THR A 122 -9.18 5.63 8.27
C THR A 122 -8.81 4.87 7.00
N ASP A 123 -8.70 5.53 5.86
CA ASP A 123 -8.23 4.92 4.63
C ASP A 123 -6.70 4.72 4.65
N PHE A 124 -6.02 5.51 5.51
CA PHE A 124 -4.58 5.40 5.66
C PHE A 124 -4.20 4.22 6.54
N TRP A 125 -3.24 3.46 6.08
CA TRP A 125 -2.72 2.30 6.79
C TRP A 125 -2.33 2.63 8.23
N ARG A 126 -2.78 1.79 9.16
CA ARG A 126 -2.61 1.91 10.62
C ARG A 126 -3.40 3.04 11.29
N VAL A 127 -4.26 3.75 10.58
CA VAL A 127 -5.17 4.71 11.21
C VAL A 127 -6.53 4.06 11.46
N GLY A 128 -6.76 3.60 12.66
CA GLY A 128 -8.04 3.04 13.07
C GLY A 128 -9.03 4.10 13.55
N GLY A 129 -10.29 3.67 13.74
CA GLY A 129 -11.36 4.55 14.20
C GLY A 129 -11.09 5.27 15.54
N GLY A 130 -10.26 4.69 16.41
CA GLY A 130 -9.84 5.31 17.67
C GLY A 130 -8.94 6.53 17.43
N TYR A 131 -7.91 6.38 16.61
CA TYR A 131 -7.03 7.49 16.23
C TYR A 131 -7.79 8.57 15.47
N ARG A 132 -8.62 8.18 14.48
CA ARG A 132 -9.46 9.13 13.76
C ARG A 132 -10.26 10.01 14.70
N LYS A 133 -11.00 9.42 15.66
CA LYS A 133 -11.84 10.18 16.61
C LYS A 133 -11.03 11.17 17.44
N LYS A 134 -9.85 10.79 17.91
CA LYS A 134 -8.96 11.67 18.69
C LYS A 134 -8.44 12.82 17.85
N LEU A 135 -7.98 12.53 16.63
CA LEU A 135 -7.46 13.54 15.69
C LEU A 135 -8.56 14.53 15.28
N GLU A 136 -9.74 14.04 14.89
CA GLU A 136 -10.88 14.88 14.51
C GLU A 136 -11.36 15.75 15.68
N ALA A 137 -11.35 15.25 16.91
CA ALA A 137 -11.67 16.03 18.10
C ALA A 137 -10.68 17.18 18.37
N ALA A 138 -9.45 17.05 17.87
CA ALA A 138 -8.42 18.09 17.89
C ALA A 138 -8.43 18.98 16.63
N GLY A 139 -9.40 18.81 15.73
CA GLY A 139 -9.51 19.58 14.49
C GLY A 139 -8.56 19.12 13.38
N LEU A 140 -7.94 17.93 13.53
CA LEU A 140 -7.03 17.35 12.54
C LEU A 140 -7.79 16.30 11.70
N TYR A 141 -8.12 16.64 10.48
CA TYR A 141 -8.98 15.83 9.62
C TYR A 141 -8.23 15.15 8.48
N THR A 142 -7.00 15.58 8.20
CA THR A 142 -6.20 15.13 7.05
C THR A 142 -4.76 14.84 7.47
N MET A 143 -4.02 14.08 6.64
CA MET A 143 -2.59 13.87 6.85
C MET A 143 -1.80 15.19 6.75
N GLY A 144 -2.25 16.11 5.91
CA GLY A 144 -1.69 17.45 5.81
C GLY A 144 -1.88 18.26 7.11
N ASP A 145 -3.03 18.14 7.79
CA ASP A 145 -3.25 18.77 9.10
C ASP A 145 -2.29 18.20 10.14
N ILE A 146 -2.11 16.88 10.18
CA ILE A 146 -1.17 16.20 11.09
C ILE A 146 0.26 16.65 10.83
N ALA A 147 0.68 16.69 9.55
CA ALA A 147 2.01 17.13 9.16
C ALA A 147 2.26 18.61 9.54
N ARG A 148 1.29 19.49 9.33
CA ARG A 148 1.38 20.89 9.77
C ARG A 148 1.43 21.03 11.29
N CYS A 149 0.66 20.21 12.01
CA CYS A 149 0.68 20.15 13.46
C CYS A 149 2.08 19.78 13.99
N SER A 150 2.78 18.83 13.37
CA SER A 150 4.13 18.40 13.78
C SER A 150 5.19 19.51 13.65
N LEU A 151 4.92 20.55 12.86
CA LEU A 151 5.80 21.72 12.70
C LEU A 151 5.52 22.84 13.72
N GLY A 152 4.52 22.68 14.58
CA GLY A 152 4.19 23.63 15.64
C GLY A 152 5.35 23.78 16.63
N GLY A 153 5.61 25.02 17.10
CA GLY A 153 6.62 25.30 18.10
C GLY A 153 6.21 24.80 19.50
N GLU A 154 7.15 24.80 20.44
CA GLU A 154 6.92 24.39 21.85
C GLU A 154 5.80 25.16 22.53
N GLN A 155 5.52 26.38 22.07
CA GLN A 155 4.47 27.25 22.60
C GLN A 155 3.09 26.95 22.03
N ASP A 156 3.01 26.17 20.95
CA ASP A 156 1.76 25.81 20.30
C ASP A 156 1.11 24.64 21.03
N PHE A 157 -0.20 24.73 21.29
CA PHE A 157 -0.94 23.62 21.92
C PHE A 157 -0.93 22.36 21.08
N TYR A 158 -1.01 22.52 19.76
CA TYR A 158 -0.90 21.43 18.79
C TYR A 158 0.50 21.43 18.17
N ASN A 159 1.32 20.48 18.57
CA ASN A 159 2.69 20.31 18.12
C ASN A 159 3.05 18.80 18.07
N GLU A 160 4.32 18.48 17.84
CA GLU A 160 4.80 17.11 17.80
C GLU A 160 4.53 16.37 19.12
N ASP A 161 4.76 17.00 20.26
CA ASP A 161 4.51 16.45 21.60
C ASP A 161 3.05 16.07 21.81
N PHE A 162 2.11 16.87 21.29
CA PHE A 162 0.69 16.55 21.32
C PHE A 162 0.38 15.28 20.53
N LEU A 163 0.97 15.12 19.35
CA LEU A 163 0.78 13.92 18.52
C LEU A 163 1.33 12.66 19.19
N TYR A 164 2.47 12.74 19.86
CA TYR A 164 3.04 11.60 20.59
C TYR A 164 2.21 11.15 21.79
N LYS A 165 1.41 12.02 22.37
CA LYS A 165 0.55 11.73 23.54
C LYS A 165 -0.81 11.15 23.17
N MET A 166 -1.17 11.09 21.88
CA MET A 166 -2.41 10.51 21.39
C MET A 166 -2.39 8.99 21.38
#